data_c2500da3b099ef57bcba2de0826fee9e
#
_entry.id   c2500da3b099ef57bcba2de0826fee9e
#
_cell.length_a   1.000
_cell.length_b   1.000
_cell.length_c   1.000
_cell.angle_alpha   90.00
_cell.angle_beta   90.00
_cell.angle_gamma   90.00
#
_symmetry.space_group_name_H-M   'P 1'
#
loop_
_entity.id
_entity.type
_entity.pdbx_description
1 polymer ?
#
loop_
_entity_poly.entity_id
_entity_poly.type
_entity_poly.pdbx_seq_one_letter_code
_entity_poly.pdbx_strand_id
1 'polypeptide(L)'
;LIGTFGVMAALDFSLNNLTLFGLVLAIGIVVDDAIVVVENIERNLEKGMVARDASRQTMTEVGTALVSIALVLVAVFLPTAFLGGITGQFFRQFAVTIATATAISALMSLTLSPALGAILLRHQDAPPDALDRWIDRLLGGVFRAFNRGFEALRVAYGGAVCRTVRRPGLSLSAFAAMLV
;
A
#
# COMPACT_ATOMS: atom_id res chain seq x y z
N LEU A 1 4.74 11.99 1.27
CA LEU A 1 6.03 12.46 0.74
C LEU A 1 6.23 13.96 0.96
N ILE A 2 5.33 14.84 0.53
CA ILE A 2 5.46 16.30 0.73
C ILE A 2 5.63 16.64 2.22
N GLY A 3 4.84 16.03 3.11
CA GLY A 3 4.98 16.18 4.54
C GLY A 3 6.34 15.68 5.07
N THR A 4 6.88 14.60 4.50
CA THR A 4 8.21 14.09 4.85
C THR A 4 9.30 15.10 4.49
N PHE A 5 9.24 15.70 3.31
CA PHE A 5 10.16 16.80 2.94
C PHE A 5 10.04 17.99 3.89
N GLY A 6 8.83 18.34 4.32
CA GLY A 6 8.61 19.41 5.31
C GLY A 6 9.30 19.13 6.64
N VAL A 7 9.21 17.89 7.14
CA VAL A 7 9.89 17.49 8.38
C VAL A 7 11.40 17.42 8.19
N MET A 8 11.88 16.90 7.07
CA MET A 8 13.33 16.91 6.77
C MET A 8 13.89 18.33 6.75
N ALA A 9 13.18 19.27 6.12
CA ALA A 9 13.58 20.68 6.09
C ALA A 9 13.57 21.30 7.50
N ALA A 10 12.58 20.98 8.34
CA ALA A 10 12.49 21.47 9.71
C ALA A 10 13.61 20.92 10.63
N LEU A 11 14.17 19.75 10.28
CA LEU A 11 15.28 19.12 11.01
C LEU A 11 16.67 19.43 10.39
N ASP A 12 16.75 20.33 9.42
CA ASP A 12 17.96 20.67 8.66
C ASP A 12 18.63 19.45 8.02
N PHE A 13 17.85 18.47 7.58
CA PHE A 13 18.36 17.30 6.89
C PHE A 13 18.66 17.62 5.42
N SER A 14 19.86 17.26 4.98
CA SER A 14 20.25 17.41 3.59
C SER A 14 19.68 16.27 2.72
N LEU A 15 19.37 16.60 1.46
CA LEU A 15 19.08 15.60 0.44
C LEU A 15 20.39 14.95 0.02
N ASN A 16 20.62 13.73 0.47
CA ASN A 16 21.76 12.91 0.12
C ASN A 16 21.29 11.54 -0.38
N ASN A 17 22.21 10.74 -0.90
CA ASN A 17 21.87 9.43 -1.46
C ASN A 17 21.12 8.52 -0.44
N LEU A 18 21.43 8.64 0.83
CA LEU A 18 20.83 7.82 1.88
C LEU A 18 19.39 8.27 2.20
N THR A 19 19.16 9.58 2.28
CA THR A 19 17.80 10.13 2.47
C THR A 19 16.92 9.87 1.24
N LEU A 20 17.47 9.96 0.03
CA LEU A 20 16.77 9.60 -1.20
C LEU A 20 16.42 8.12 -1.22
N PHE A 21 17.34 7.24 -0.82
CA PHE A 21 17.08 5.81 -0.69
C PHE A 21 15.98 5.53 0.35
N GLY A 22 16.01 6.22 1.49
CA GLY A 22 14.96 6.17 2.50
C GLY A 22 13.59 6.60 1.97
N LEU A 23 13.56 7.67 1.16
CA LEU A 23 12.33 8.14 0.50
C LEU A 23 11.79 7.12 -0.51
N VAL A 24 12.65 6.53 -1.34
CA VAL A 24 12.24 5.49 -2.31
C VAL A 24 11.67 4.27 -1.58
N LEU A 25 12.31 3.84 -0.50
CA LEU A 25 11.78 2.73 0.33
C LEU A 25 10.45 3.12 0.97
N ALA A 26 10.36 4.34 1.51
CA ALA A 26 9.13 4.85 2.10
C ALA A 26 7.98 4.93 1.08
N ILE A 27 8.24 5.25 -0.20
CA ILE A 27 7.21 5.24 -1.25
C ILE A 27 6.53 3.87 -1.35
N GLY A 28 7.32 2.79 -1.38
CA GLY A 28 6.78 1.43 -1.43
C GLY A 28 5.85 1.13 -0.25
N ILE A 29 6.29 1.43 0.96
CA ILE A 29 5.51 1.19 2.19
C ILE A 29 4.23 2.05 2.21
N VAL A 30 4.36 3.34 1.87
CA VAL A 30 3.25 4.31 1.90
C VAL A 30 2.15 3.97 0.92
N VAL A 31 2.52 3.51 -0.29
CA VAL A 31 1.55 3.14 -1.33
C VAL A 31 0.77 1.89 -0.93
N ASP A 32 1.43 0.92 -0.31
CA ASP A 32 0.82 -0.34 0.10
C ASP A 32 -0.31 -0.14 1.12
N ASP A 33 -0.12 0.73 2.11
CA ASP A 33 -1.14 1.07 3.10
C ASP A 33 -2.43 1.63 2.45
N ALA A 34 -2.28 2.52 1.47
CA ALA A 34 -3.41 3.13 0.78
C ALA A 34 -4.15 2.10 -0.11
N ILE A 35 -3.40 1.21 -0.78
CA ILE A 35 -3.95 0.15 -1.63
C ILE A 35 -4.83 -0.78 -0.79
N VAL A 36 -4.35 -1.24 0.37
CA VAL A 36 -5.12 -2.13 1.26
C VAL A 36 -6.44 -1.50 1.69
N VAL A 37 -6.45 -0.21 2.00
CA VAL A 37 -7.69 0.51 2.37
C VAL A 37 -8.67 0.56 1.20
N VAL A 38 -8.21 0.99 0.02
CA VAL A 38 -9.07 1.15 -1.16
C VAL A 38 -9.63 -0.19 -1.61
N GLU A 39 -8.80 -1.23 -1.70
CA GLU A 39 -9.22 -2.59 -2.07
C GLU A 39 -10.27 -3.15 -1.11
N ASN A 40 -10.11 -2.91 0.19
CA ASN A 40 -11.09 -3.38 1.17
C ASN A 40 -12.41 -2.61 1.07
N ILE A 41 -12.36 -1.29 0.77
CA ILE A 41 -13.59 -0.50 0.51
C ILE A 41 -14.30 -1.05 -0.73
N GLU A 42 -13.59 -1.27 -1.84
CA GLU A 42 -14.15 -1.83 -3.07
C GLU A 42 -14.79 -3.21 -2.82
N ARG A 43 -14.12 -4.08 -2.08
CA ARG A 43 -14.67 -5.38 -1.70
C ARG A 43 -15.97 -5.27 -0.88
N ASN A 44 -16.08 -4.27 -0.02
CA ASN A 44 -17.29 -4.04 0.76
C ASN A 44 -18.42 -3.40 -0.10
N LEU A 45 -18.07 -2.58 -1.09
CA LEU A 45 -19.00 -2.07 -2.11
C LEU A 45 -19.57 -3.22 -2.97
N GLU A 46 -18.74 -4.17 -3.38
CA GLU A 46 -19.16 -5.37 -4.13
C GLU A 46 -20.15 -6.24 -3.35
N LYS A 47 -20.12 -6.20 -2.01
CA LYS A 47 -21.10 -6.86 -1.15
C LYS A 47 -22.42 -6.09 -1.04
N GLY A 48 -22.58 -4.98 -1.75
CA GLY A 48 -23.80 -4.17 -1.77
C GLY A 48 -23.85 -3.06 -0.71
N MET A 49 -22.74 -2.76 -0.01
CA MET A 49 -22.72 -1.67 0.96
C MET A 49 -22.67 -0.30 0.27
N VAL A 50 -23.26 0.72 0.91
CA VAL A 50 -23.11 2.11 0.49
C VAL A 50 -21.68 2.57 0.79
N ALA A 51 -21.08 3.43 -0.05
CA ALA A 51 -19.68 3.85 0.04
C ALA A 51 -19.25 4.34 1.43
N ARG A 52 -20.11 5.07 2.12
CA ARG A 52 -19.87 5.55 3.49
C ARG A 52 -19.76 4.41 4.50
N ASP A 53 -20.66 3.44 4.41
CA ASP A 53 -20.68 2.29 5.34
C ASP A 53 -19.57 1.30 5.00
N ALA A 54 -19.27 1.09 3.72
CA ALA A 54 -18.13 0.32 3.24
C ALA A 54 -16.80 0.88 3.78
N SER A 55 -16.62 2.22 3.73
CA SER A 55 -15.44 2.88 4.28
C SER A 55 -15.34 2.72 5.81
N ARG A 56 -16.45 2.84 6.54
CA ARG A 56 -16.47 2.63 8.01
C ARG A 56 -16.16 1.19 8.37
N GLN A 57 -16.77 0.24 7.67
CA GLN A 57 -16.53 -1.18 7.87
C GLN A 57 -15.06 -1.53 7.60
N THR A 58 -14.50 -1.01 6.52
CA THR A 58 -13.08 -1.16 6.19
C THR A 58 -12.17 -0.68 7.33
N MET A 59 -12.44 0.47 7.92
CA MET A 59 -11.63 0.96 9.05
C MET A 59 -11.74 0.06 10.29
N THR A 60 -12.87 -0.58 10.51
CA THR A 60 -13.01 -1.57 11.58
C THR A 60 -12.21 -2.84 11.30
N GLU A 61 -12.15 -3.26 10.03
CA GLU A 61 -11.45 -4.49 9.62
C GLU A 61 -9.93 -4.33 9.55
N VAL A 62 -9.44 -3.24 8.94
CA VAL A 62 -8.01 -3.07 8.65
C VAL A 62 -7.31 -2.00 9.49
N GLY A 63 -8.05 -1.11 10.16
CA GLY A 63 -7.47 0.02 10.87
C GLY A 63 -6.47 -0.38 11.95
N THR A 64 -6.79 -1.41 12.75
CA THR A 64 -5.87 -1.93 13.77
C THR A 64 -4.59 -2.51 13.18
N ALA A 65 -4.70 -3.19 12.03
CA ALA A 65 -3.54 -3.74 11.33
C ALA A 65 -2.62 -2.61 10.81
N LEU A 66 -3.19 -1.58 10.19
CA LEU A 66 -2.43 -0.42 9.69
C LEU A 66 -1.69 0.32 10.82
N VAL A 67 -2.35 0.56 11.96
CA VAL A 67 -1.71 1.14 13.14
C VAL A 67 -0.57 0.26 13.64
N SER A 68 -0.78 -1.05 13.71
CA SER A 68 0.23 -2.00 14.17
C SER A 68 1.45 -2.03 13.25
N ILE A 69 1.25 -2.03 11.93
CA ILE A 69 2.33 -1.98 10.94
C ILE A 69 3.14 -0.70 11.11
N ALA A 70 2.47 0.45 11.18
CA ALA A 70 3.15 1.74 11.36
C ALA A 70 3.95 1.79 12.67
N LEU A 71 3.39 1.32 13.78
CA LEU A 71 4.08 1.27 15.07
C LEU A 71 5.31 0.36 15.03
N VAL A 72 5.21 -0.81 14.40
CA VAL A 72 6.33 -1.74 14.28
C VAL A 72 7.44 -1.11 13.42
N LEU A 73 7.11 -0.50 12.29
CA LEU A 73 8.10 0.16 11.43
C LEU A 73 8.79 1.32 12.15
N VAL A 74 8.05 2.18 12.81
CA VAL A 74 8.62 3.27 13.62
C VAL A 74 9.49 2.71 14.74
N ALA A 75 9.05 1.68 15.46
CA ALA A 75 9.81 1.06 16.54
C ALA A 75 11.11 0.40 16.08
N VAL A 76 11.14 -0.12 14.84
CA VAL A 76 12.36 -0.71 14.26
C VAL A 76 13.36 0.37 13.81
N PHE A 77 12.87 1.44 13.19
CA PHE A 77 13.75 2.49 12.67
C PHE A 77 14.16 3.52 13.73
N LEU A 78 13.33 3.81 14.72
CA LEU A 78 13.61 4.82 15.74
C LEU A 78 14.92 4.58 16.53
N PRO A 79 15.25 3.35 16.97
CA PRO A 79 16.52 3.09 17.68
C PRO A 79 17.75 3.42 16.85
N THR A 80 17.70 3.27 15.52
CA THR A 80 18.85 3.60 14.65
C THR A 80 19.15 5.10 14.59
N ALA A 81 18.16 5.93 14.93
CA ALA A 81 18.33 7.38 15.02
C ALA A 81 19.20 7.81 16.23
N PHE A 82 19.38 6.94 17.21
CA PHE A 82 20.19 7.18 18.42
C PHE A 82 21.59 6.59 18.36
N LEU A 83 21.97 5.99 17.22
CA LEU A 83 23.34 5.50 17.01
C LEU A 83 24.33 6.68 17.03
N GLY A 84 25.44 6.51 17.75
CA GLY A 84 26.51 7.51 17.84
C GLY A 84 27.55 7.41 16.71
N GLY A 85 28.42 8.42 16.65
CA GLY A 85 29.53 8.47 15.70
C GLY A 85 29.12 8.89 14.28
N ILE A 86 30.08 8.87 13.35
CA ILE A 86 29.88 9.29 11.95
C ILE A 86 28.84 8.41 11.27
N THR A 87 28.92 7.10 11.47
CA THR A 87 27.94 6.13 10.93
C THR A 87 26.53 6.43 11.45
N GLY A 88 26.41 6.81 12.74
CA GLY A 88 25.13 7.16 13.33
C GLY A 88 24.48 8.40 12.69
N GLN A 89 25.28 9.41 12.31
CA GLN A 89 24.73 10.60 11.63
C GLN A 89 24.07 10.26 10.28
N PHE A 90 24.68 9.36 9.52
CA PHE A 90 24.09 8.90 8.25
C PHE A 90 22.80 8.09 8.47
N PHE A 91 22.85 7.10 9.36
CA PHE A 91 21.69 6.27 9.64
C PHE A 91 20.54 7.02 10.31
N ARG A 92 20.84 8.06 11.10
CA ARG A 92 19.84 8.91 11.72
C ARG A 92 18.94 9.58 10.69
N GLN A 93 19.51 10.20 9.65
CA GLN A 93 18.73 10.86 8.61
C GLN A 93 17.84 9.87 7.86
N PHE A 94 18.40 8.71 7.50
CA PHE A 94 17.67 7.62 6.86
C PHE A 94 16.48 7.12 7.72
N ALA A 95 16.77 6.78 8.98
CA ALA A 95 15.78 6.24 9.90
C ALA A 95 14.64 7.21 10.21
N VAL A 96 14.98 8.48 10.49
CA VAL A 96 13.98 9.51 10.77
C VAL A 96 13.14 9.80 9.52
N THR A 97 13.73 9.78 8.33
CA THR A 97 13.00 9.96 7.07
C THR A 97 11.95 8.87 6.90
N ILE A 98 12.31 7.59 7.08
CA ILE A 98 11.38 6.47 6.95
C ILE A 98 10.32 6.52 8.05
N ALA A 99 10.72 6.69 9.31
CA ALA A 99 9.79 6.74 10.43
C ALA A 99 8.75 7.86 10.26
N THR A 100 9.18 9.04 9.83
CA THR A 100 8.29 10.18 9.57
C THR A 100 7.35 9.90 8.40
N ALA A 101 7.89 9.38 7.29
CA ALA A 101 7.08 9.03 6.12
C ALA A 101 6.01 7.99 6.49
N THR A 102 6.37 6.96 7.25
CA THR A 102 5.46 5.92 7.72
C THR A 102 4.39 6.49 8.65
N ALA A 103 4.76 7.36 9.61
CA ALA A 103 3.79 7.97 10.52
C ALA A 103 2.77 8.85 9.77
N ILE A 104 3.24 9.67 8.84
CA ILE A 104 2.37 10.50 7.98
C ILE A 104 1.50 9.61 7.10
N SER A 105 2.04 8.54 6.53
CA SER A 105 1.29 7.58 5.70
C SER A 105 0.16 6.94 6.48
N ALA A 106 0.45 6.38 7.64
CA ALA A 106 -0.56 5.75 8.49
C ALA A 106 -1.69 6.72 8.82
N LEU A 107 -1.36 7.97 9.16
CA LEU A 107 -2.35 9.00 9.45
C LEU A 107 -3.22 9.31 8.22
N MET A 108 -2.62 9.42 7.03
CA MET A 108 -3.35 9.65 5.79
C MET A 108 -4.21 8.44 5.40
N SER A 109 -3.69 7.22 5.54
CA SER A 109 -4.42 5.98 5.23
C SER A 109 -5.60 5.74 6.17
N LEU A 110 -5.50 6.20 7.42
CA LEU A 110 -6.59 6.09 8.40
C LEU A 110 -7.63 7.21 8.29
N THR A 111 -7.30 8.34 7.66
CA THR A 111 -8.18 9.52 7.60
C THR A 111 -8.59 9.87 6.17
N LEU A 112 -7.62 10.20 5.33
CA LEU A 112 -7.86 10.68 3.97
C LEU A 112 -8.38 9.58 3.04
N SER A 113 -7.77 8.38 3.07
CA SER A 113 -8.17 7.29 2.18
C SER A 113 -9.62 6.85 2.38
N PRO A 114 -10.12 6.60 3.62
CA PRO A 114 -11.52 6.26 3.82
C PRO A 114 -12.47 7.44 3.55
N ALA A 115 -12.04 8.68 3.80
CA ALA A 115 -12.85 9.86 3.48
C ALA A 115 -13.03 10.04 1.97
N LEU A 116 -11.95 9.89 1.19
CA LEU A 116 -12.01 9.92 -0.27
C LEU A 116 -12.79 8.72 -0.81
N GLY A 117 -12.61 7.53 -0.24
CA GLY A 117 -13.37 6.34 -0.61
C GLY A 117 -14.88 6.54 -0.42
N ALA A 118 -15.29 7.16 0.69
CA ALA A 118 -16.69 7.45 0.97
C ALA A 118 -17.32 8.48 0.01
N ILE A 119 -16.51 9.37 -0.59
CA ILE A 119 -16.97 10.47 -1.46
C ILE A 119 -16.84 10.10 -2.94
N LEU A 120 -15.72 9.48 -3.33
CA LEU A 120 -15.36 9.27 -4.73
C LEU A 120 -15.79 7.90 -5.26
N LEU A 121 -15.82 6.87 -4.41
CA LEU A 121 -16.22 5.54 -4.85
C LEU A 121 -17.73 5.45 -4.95
N ARG A 122 -18.19 4.98 -6.10
CA ARG A 122 -19.60 4.79 -6.41
C ARG A 122 -19.95 3.29 -6.37
N HIS A 123 -21.20 3.01 -6.08
CA HIS A 123 -21.76 1.67 -6.23
C HIS A 123 -21.66 1.21 -7.70
N GLN A 124 -21.36 -0.06 -7.94
CA GLN A 124 -21.18 -0.61 -9.29
C GLN A 124 -22.42 -0.46 -10.19
N ASP A 125 -23.60 -0.33 -9.59
CA ASP A 125 -24.87 -0.13 -10.31
C ASP A 125 -25.19 1.34 -10.67
N ALA A 126 -24.29 2.28 -10.37
CA ALA A 126 -24.51 3.67 -10.73
C ALA A 126 -24.41 3.84 -12.26
N PRO A 127 -25.34 4.59 -12.89
CA PRO A 127 -25.30 4.80 -14.33
C PRO A 127 -23.97 5.49 -14.74
N PRO A 128 -23.33 5.03 -15.84
CA PRO A 128 -22.05 5.56 -16.26
C PRO A 128 -22.16 7.04 -16.63
N ASP A 129 -21.26 7.86 -16.06
CA ASP A 129 -21.16 9.29 -16.36
C ASP A 129 -20.72 9.52 -17.81
N ALA A 130 -20.89 10.77 -18.28
CA ALA A 130 -20.43 11.16 -19.63
C ALA A 130 -18.92 10.96 -19.81
N LEU A 131 -18.14 11.14 -18.73
CA LEU A 131 -16.70 10.92 -18.70
C LEU A 131 -16.36 9.43 -18.84
N ASP A 132 -17.07 8.55 -18.13
CA ASP A 132 -16.88 7.10 -18.21
C ASP A 132 -17.16 6.59 -19.61
N ARG A 133 -18.23 7.07 -20.25
CA ARG A 133 -18.56 6.74 -21.65
C ARG A 133 -17.51 7.21 -22.64
N TRP A 134 -16.90 8.36 -22.41
CA TRP A 134 -15.84 8.90 -23.26
C TRP A 134 -14.54 8.09 -23.12
N ILE A 135 -14.15 7.77 -21.87
CA ILE A 135 -12.98 6.93 -21.57
C ILE A 135 -13.18 5.53 -22.15
N ASP A 136 -14.37 4.94 -21.98
CA ASP A 136 -14.67 3.60 -22.49
C ASP A 136 -14.66 3.54 -24.02
N ARG A 137 -15.05 4.64 -24.68
CA ARG A 137 -14.98 4.75 -26.15
C ARG A 137 -13.53 4.84 -26.66
N LEU A 138 -12.65 5.56 -25.96
CA LEU A 138 -11.25 5.74 -26.37
C LEU A 138 -10.36 4.56 -25.95
N LEU A 139 -10.50 4.06 -24.73
CA LEU A 139 -9.60 3.10 -24.12
C LEU A 139 -10.26 1.75 -23.80
N GLY A 140 -11.55 1.61 -24.01
CA GLY A 140 -12.30 0.40 -23.67
C GLY A 140 -11.79 -0.88 -24.35
N GLY A 141 -11.20 -0.75 -25.55
CA GLY A 141 -10.52 -1.87 -26.22
C GLY A 141 -9.29 -2.36 -25.46
N VAL A 142 -8.47 -1.42 -24.99
CA VAL A 142 -7.25 -1.68 -24.24
C VAL A 142 -7.60 -2.24 -22.87
N PHE A 143 -8.57 -1.63 -22.17
CA PHE A 143 -9.02 -2.13 -20.85
C PHE A 143 -9.62 -3.53 -20.93
N ARG A 144 -10.43 -3.83 -21.95
CA ARG A 144 -10.97 -5.19 -22.13
C ARG A 144 -9.89 -6.23 -22.45
N ALA A 145 -8.85 -5.86 -23.22
CA ALA A 145 -7.72 -6.75 -23.50
C ALA A 145 -6.89 -6.98 -22.24
N PHE A 146 -6.60 -5.91 -21.49
CA PHE A 146 -5.89 -5.98 -20.22
C PHE A 146 -6.64 -6.83 -19.21
N ASN A 147 -7.93 -6.56 -18.99
CA ASN A 147 -8.75 -7.32 -18.03
C ASN A 147 -8.84 -8.81 -18.39
N ARG A 148 -8.94 -9.16 -19.69
CA ARG A 148 -8.90 -10.55 -20.12
C ARG A 148 -7.55 -11.21 -19.82
N GLY A 149 -6.45 -10.52 -20.11
CA GLY A 149 -5.10 -11.00 -19.80
C GLY A 149 -4.90 -11.18 -18.30
N PHE A 150 -5.34 -10.21 -17.51
CA PHE A 150 -5.25 -10.24 -16.05
C PHE A 150 -6.10 -11.36 -15.46
N GLU A 151 -7.33 -11.56 -15.94
CA GLU A 151 -8.20 -12.64 -15.49
C GLU A 151 -7.61 -14.02 -15.82
N ALA A 152 -7.04 -14.19 -17.01
CA ALA A 152 -6.33 -15.42 -17.37
C ALA A 152 -5.13 -15.68 -16.44
N LEU A 153 -4.37 -14.62 -16.10
CA LEU A 153 -3.25 -14.71 -15.16
C LEU A 153 -3.74 -15.06 -13.75
N ARG A 154 -4.82 -14.45 -13.29
CA ARG A 154 -5.45 -14.73 -11.97
C ARG A 154 -5.86 -16.19 -11.84
N VAL A 155 -6.53 -16.72 -12.85
CA VAL A 155 -6.96 -18.12 -12.90
C VAL A 155 -5.75 -19.08 -12.92
N ALA A 156 -4.74 -18.78 -13.75
CA ALA A 156 -3.52 -19.56 -13.83
C ALA A 156 -2.75 -19.56 -12.50
N TYR A 157 -2.62 -18.39 -11.87
CA TYR A 157 -1.98 -18.22 -10.56
C TYR A 157 -2.74 -19.00 -9.47
N GLY A 158 -4.06 -18.83 -9.40
CA GLY A 158 -4.89 -19.57 -8.45
C GLY A 158 -4.77 -21.08 -8.60
N GLY A 159 -4.72 -21.56 -9.85
CA GLY A 159 -4.46 -22.98 -10.17
C GLY A 159 -3.06 -23.46 -9.73
N ALA A 160 -2.05 -22.62 -9.92
CA ALA A 160 -0.69 -22.91 -9.48
C ALA A 160 -0.59 -22.97 -7.95
N VAL A 161 -1.14 -21.98 -7.25
CA VAL A 161 -1.19 -21.96 -5.77
C VAL A 161 -1.93 -23.17 -5.22
N CYS A 162 -3.09 -23.51 -5.77
CA CYS A 162 -3.86 -24.67 -5.34
C CYS A 162 -3.07 -25.97 -5.54
N ARG A 163 -2.30 -26.11 -6.65
CA ARG A 163 -1.45 -27.27 -6.92
C ARG A 163 -0.28 -27.34 -5.92
N THR A 164 0.32 -26.19 -5.61
CA THR A 164 1.42 -26.06 -4.64
C THR A 164 0.96 -26.47 -3.23
N VAL A 165 -0.17 -25.97 -2.79
CA VAL A 165 -0.77 -26.28 -1.47
C VAL A 165 -1.14 -27.78 -1.39
N ARG A 166 -1.60 -28.38 -2.47
CA ARG A 166 -1.97 -29.81 -2.50
C ARG A 166 -0.75 -30.74 -2.48
N ARG A 167 0.46 -30.23 -2.73
CA ARG A 167 1.70 -31.02 -2.72
C ARG A 167 2.73 -30.41 -1.75
N PRO A 168 2.46 -30.44 -0.43
CA PRO A 168 3.29 -29.74 0.56
C PRO A 168 4.76 -30.25 0.57
N GLY A 169 5.00 -31.51 0.30
CA GLY A 169 6.36 -32.06 0.23
C GLY A 169 7.19 -31.46 -0.90
N LEU A 170 6.59 -31.28 -2.08
CA LEU A 170 7.26 -30.67 -3.23
C LEU A 170 7.51 -29.18 -3.01
N SER A 171 6.60 -28.50 -2.36
CA SER A 171 6.74 -27.07 -2.03
C SER A 171 7.83 -26.84 -0.99
N LEU A 172 7.87 -27.68 0.06
CA LEU A 172 8.90 -27.61 1.09
C LEU A 172 10.29 -27.98 0.55
N SER A 173 10.39 -28.97 -0.35
CA SER A 173 11.67 -29.31 -0.96
C SER A 173 12.17 -28.22 -1.92
N ALA A 174 11.27 -27.58 -2.68
CA ALA A 174 11.62 -26.43 -3.52
C ALA A 174 12.07 -25.24 -2.69
N PHE A 175 11.39 -24.95 -1.57
CA PHE A 175 11.77 -23.90 -0.64
C PHE A 175 13.14 -24.20 0.02
N ALA A 176 13.37 -25.45 0.47
CA ALA A 176 14.66 -25.85 1.04
C ALA A 176 15.80 -25.73 0.01
N ALA A 177 15.55 -26.12 -1.24
CA ALA A 177 16.54 -25.96 -2.33
C ALA A 177 16.84 -24.49 -2.68
N MET A 178 15.94 -23.57 -2.39
CA MET A 178 16.13 -22.12 -2.63
C MET A 178 16.93 -21.47 -1.50
N LEU A 179 16.99 -22.10 -0.31
CA LEU A 179 17.75 -21.61 0.86
C LEU A 179 19.22 -22.06 0.86
N VAL A 180 19.63 -23.00 0.00
CA VAL A 180 20.99 -23.53 -0.17
C VAL A 180 21.68 -22.84 -1.34
#